data_81e9f6604ef5f4843d93d33b2beabeb5
#
_entry.id   81e9f6604ef5f4843d93d33b2beabeb5
#
_cell.length_a   1.000
_cell.length_b   1.000
_cell.length_c   1.000
_cell.angle_alpha   90.00
_cell.angle_beta   90.00
_cell.angle_gamma   90.00
#
_symmetry.space_group_name_H-M   'P 1'
#
loop_
_entity.id
_entity.type
_entity.pdbx_description
1 polymer ?
#
loop_
_entity_poly.entity_id
_entity_poly.type
_entity_poly.pdbx_seq_one_letter_code
_entity_poly.pdbx_strand_id
1 'polypeptide(L)'
;IDLIKLNFEKFNDNKKLILNYDSFNNESKIYFKDEINYALGNIIQNAILYSKLEIKILLKTNKNEFIIKIQDDGDGFSRDVLDKLGEPYISKNKKGMGLGIFIAKNLIENMKGNIIFYNSNNNGAVVEINFDKTILI
;
A
#
# COMPACT_ATOMS: atom_id res chain seq x y z
N ILE A 1 11.52 0.64 6.02
CA ILE A 1 11.22 -0.72 6.55
C ILE A 1 10.57 -0.60 7.93
N ASP A 2 11.16 0.15 8.84
CA ASP A 2 10.64 0.26 10.20
C ASP A 2 9.24 0.85 10.26
N LEU A 3 8.95 1.87 9.44
CA LEU A 3 7.63 2.48 9.36
C LEU A 3 6.58 1.50 8.86
N ILE A 4 6.95 0.65 7.91
CA ILE A 4 6.06 -0.38 7.37
C ILE A 4 5.74 -1.40 8.45
N LYS A 5 6.75 -1.87 9.17
CA LYS A 5 6.56 -2.80 10.28
C LYS A 5 5.70 -2.21 11.39
N LEU A 6 5.92 -0.95 11.73
CA LEU A 6 5.12 -0.25 12.75
C LEU A 6 3.66 -0.14 12.33
N ASN A 7 3.39 0.24 11.08
CA ASN A 7 2.03 0.30 10.56
C ASN A 7 1.37 -1.07 10.57
N PHE A 8 2.10 -2.10 10.16
CA PHE A 8 1.57 -3.46 10.20
C PHE A 8 1.22 -3.90 11.63
N GLU A 9 2.12 -3.70 12.58
CA GLU A 9 1.89 -4.08 13.98
C GLU A 9 0.69 -3.35 14.59
N LYS A 10 0.53 -2.07 14.25
CA LYS A 10 -0.58 -1.26 14.74
C LYS A 10 -1.93 -1.81 14.34
N PHE A 11 -2.06 -2.35 13.14
CA PHE A 11 -3.33 -2.82 12.59
C PHE A 11 -3.45 -4.34 12.53
N ASN A 12 -2.40 -5.06 12.91
CA ASN A 12 -2.38 -6.51 12.77
C ASN A 12 -3.42 -7.21 13.66
N ASP A 13 -4.10 -8.17 13.07
CA ASP A 13 -5.08 -9.04 13.72
C ASP A 13 -4.76 -10.50 13.32
N ASN A 14 -3.66 -11.03 13.86
CA ASN A 14 -3.18 -12.40 13.64
C ASN A 14 -2.79 -12.73 12.18
N LYS A 15 -2.48 -11.72 11.39
CA LYS A 15 -1.98 -11.93 10.04
C LYS A 15 -0.46 -11.95 10.02
N LYS A 16 0.10 -12.56 8.99
CA LYS A 16 1.55 -12.65 8.80
C LYS A 16 2.00 -11.58 7.81
N LEU A 17 3.12 -10.94 8.11
CA LEU A 17 3.78 -10.02 7.20
C LEU A 17 4.97 -10.71 6.55
N ILE A 18 4.99 -10.71 5.21
CA ILE A 18 6.17 -11.09 4.43
C ILE A 18 6.71 -9.82 3.79
N LEU A 19 7.88 -9.39 4.24
CA LEU A 19 8.51 -8.17 3.77
C LEU A 19 9.76 -8.53 2.96
N ASN A 20 9.73 -8.20 1.68
CA ASN A 20 10.85 -8.36 0.76
C ASN A 20 11.33 -6.99 0.33
N TYR A 21 12.63 -6.80 0.29
CA TYR A 21 13.19 -5.56 -0.21
C TYR A 21 14.40 -5.86 -1.07
N ASP A 22 14.49 -5.10 -2.15
CA ASP A 22 15.62 -5.10 -3.05
C ASP A 22 16.23 -3.71 -2.95
N SER A 23 17.36 -3.59 -2.29
CA SER A 23 18.01 -2.30 -2.11
C SER A 23 19.37 -2.29 -2.79
N PHE A 24 19.58 -1.31 -3.61
CA PHE A 24 20.87 -1.06 -4.24
C PHE A 24 21.95 -0.70 -3.24
N ASN A 25 21.57 -0.18 -2.08
CA ASN A 25 22.50 0.35 -1.12
C ASN A 25 21.90 0.18 0.27
N ASN A 26 22.43 -0.76 1.02
CA ASN A 26 21.98 -1.03 2.39
C ASN A 26 22.15 0.15 3.35
N GLU A 27 22.85 1.18 2.93
CA GLU A 27 23.15 2.35 3.74
C GLU A 27 22.24 3.55 3.47
N SER A 28 21.41 3.49 2.45
CA SER A 28 20.49 4.58 2.12
C SER A 28 19.30 4.58 3.04
N LYS A 29 19.14 5.62 3.85
CA LYS A 29 17.94 5.85 4.62
C LYS A 29 16.98 6.70 3.80
N ILE A 30 15.76 6.23 3.66
CA ILE A 30 14.67 6.97 3.05
C ILE A 30 13.73 7.41 4.16
N TYR A 31 13.51 8.70 4.26
CA TYR A 31 12.58 9.26 5.23
C TYR A 31 11.28 9.61 4.50
N PHE A 32 10.19 9.03 4.94
CA PHE A 32 8.89 9.38 4.42
C PHE A 32 8.33 10.60 5.14
N LYS A 33 7.73 11.49 4.37
CA LYS A 33 6.93 12.58 4.93
C LYS A 33 5.71 11.99 5.64
N ASP A 34 5.15 12.74 6.58
CA ASP A 34 4.01 12.29 7.38
C ASP A 34 2.83 11.89 6.52
N GLU A 35 2.59 12.61 5.41
CA GLU A 35 1.50 12.32 4.48
C GLU A 35 1.65 10.94 3.84
N ILE A 36 2.87 10.58 3.45
CA ILE A 36 3.15 9.26 2.87
C ILE A 36 2.95 8.17 3.92
N ASN A 37 3.43 8.40 5.13
CA ASN A 37 3.23 7.45 6.22
C ASN A 37 1.75 7.22 6.51
N TYR A 38 0.95 8.28 6.51
CA TYR A 38 -0.49 8.19 6.71
C TYR A 38 -1.16 7.40 5.58
N ALA A 39 -0.79 7.67 4.33
CA ALA A 39 -1.31 6.94 3.17
C ALA A 39 -0.96 5.46 3.25
N LEU A 40 0.28 5.13 3.58
CA LEU A 40 0.71 3.74 3.76
C LEU A 40 -0.07 3.04 4.86
N GLY A 41 -0.31 3.72 5.98
CA GLY A 41 -1.11 3.19 7.07
C GLY A 41 -2.51 2.77 6.61
N ASN A 42 -3.16 3.61 5.83
CA ASN A 42 -4.48 3.31 5.29
C ASN A 42 -4.46 2.09 4.34
N ILE A 43 -3.44 2.00 3.49
CA ILE A 43 -3.31 0.89 2.53
C ILE A 43 -3.00 -0.41 3.25
N ILE A 44 -2.10 -0.38 4.23
CA ILE A 44 -1.73 -1.56 5.01
C ILE A 44 -2.91 -2.04 5.84
N GLN A 45 -3.65 -1.13 6.47
CA GLN A 45 -4.86 -1.48 7.22
C GLN A 45 -5.87 -2.19 6.34
N ASN A 46 -6.07 -1.72 5.13
CA ASN A 46 -6.93 -2.37 4.16
C ASN A 46 -6.44 -3.77 3.80
N ALA A 47 -5.17 -3.90 3.50
CA ALA A 47 -4.59 -5.19 3.14
C ALA A 47 -4.79 -6.21 4.27
N ILE A 48 -4.56 -5.81 5.50
CA ILE A 48 -4.78 -6.66 6.67
C ILE A 48 -6.25 -7.07 6.78
N LEU A 49 -7.16 -6.13 6.61
CA LEU A 49 -8.60 -6.38 6.73
C LEU A 49 -9.11 -7.40 5.74
N TYR A 50 -8.62 -7.36 4.50
CA TYR A 50 -9.09 -8.23 3.42
C TYR A 50 -8.23 -9.47 3.19
N SER A 51 -7.07 -9.56 3.83
CA SER A 51 -6.24 -10.76 3.77
C SER A 51 -6.89 -11.92 4.52
N LYS A 52 -6.52 -13.13 4.10
CA LYS A 52 -6.91 -14.36 4.80
C LYS A 52 -5.89 -14.70 5.87
N LEU A 53 -4.63 -14.85 5.50
CA LEU A 53 -3.56 -15.28 6.38
C LEU A 53 -2.36 -14.32 6.40
N GLU A 54 -2.06 -13.68 5.27
CA GLU A 54 -0.83 -12.92 5.14
C GLU A 54 -0.94 -11.75 4.17
N ILE A 55 -0.07 -10.77 4.36
CA ILE A 55 0.19 -9.73 3.36
C ILE A 55 1.67 -9.76 2.98
N LYS A 56 1.94 -9.45 1.73
CA LYS A 56 3.29 -9.33 1.18
C LYS A 56 3.54 -7.88 0.82
N ILE A 57 4.66 -7.35 1.28
CA ILE A 57 5.09 -6.00 0.93
C ILE A 57 6.46 -6.12 0.27
N LEU A 58 6.55 -5.61 -0.95
CA LEU A 58 7.78 -5.58 -1.71
C LEU A 58 8.23 -4.14 -1.86
N LEU A 59 9.47 -3.87 -1.49
CA LEU A 59 10.12 -2.59 -1.66
C LEU A 59 11.19 -2.72 -2.73
N LYS A 60 11.09 -1.90 -3.77
CA LYS A 60 12.11 -1.83 -4.81
C LYS A 60 12.63 -0.41 -4.90
N THR A 61 13.93 -0.27 -4.97
CA THR A 61 14.53 1.01 -5.28
C THR A 61 15.48 0.87 -6.45
N ASN A 62 15.46 1.83 -7.34
CA ASN A 62 16.46 1.97 -8.37
C ASN A 62 17.04 3.40 -8.28
N LYS A 63 17.82 3.79 -9.28
CA LYS A 63 18.50 5.10 -9.27
C LYS A 63 17.52 6.27 -9.16
N ASN A 64 16.32 6.14 -9.75
CA ASN A 64 15.38 7.25 -9.92
C ASN A 64 14.06 7.05 -9.17
N GLU A 65 13.68 5.82 -8.86
CA GLU A 65 12.35 5.49 -8.37
C GLU A 65 12.38 4.68 -7.09
N PHE A 66 11.32 4.83 -6.32
CA PHE A 66 11.01 3.99 -5.18
C PHE A 66 9.62 3.40 -5.38
N ILE A 67 9.51 2.08 -5.31
CA ILE A 67 8.26 1.36 -5.54
C ILE A 67 7.91 0.56 -4.30
N ILE A 68 6.67 0.69 -3.86
CA ILE A 68 6.10 -0.11 -2.77
C ILE A 68 4.93 -0.89 -3.34
N LYS A 69 4.99 -2.21 -3.24
CA LYS A 69 3.92 -3.10 -3.68
C LYS A 69 3.35 -3.83 -2.48
N ILE A 70 2.06 -3.67 -2.23
CA ILE A 70 1.36 -4.28 -1.11
C ILE A 70 0.33 -5.24 -1.67
N GLN A 71 0.45 -6.51 -1.33
CA GLN A 71 -0.40 -7.57 -1.84
C GLN A 71 -1.01 -8.36 -0.69
N ASP A 72 -2.31 -8.56 -0.70
CA ASP A 72 -2.98 -9.48 0.22
C ASP A 72 -3.23 -10.84 -0.44
N ASP A 73 -3.66 -11.80 0.35
CA ASP A 73 -4.05 -13.14 -0.10
C ASP A 73 -5.57 -13.35 -0.05
N GLY A 74 -6.32 -12.25 -0.11
CA GLY A 74 -7.78 -12.28 -0.09
C GLY A 74 -8.36 -12.61 -1.45
N ASP A 75 -9.66 -12.30 -1.59
CA ASP A 75 -10.41 -12.58 -2.81
C ASP A 75 -10.12 -11.61 -3.96
N GLY A 76 -9.33 -10.57 -3.69
CA GLY A 76 -9.05 -9.53 -4.66
C GLY A 76 -10.17 -8.51 -4.77
N PHE A 77 -9.96 -7.52 -5.61
CA PHE A 77 -10.97 -6.52 -5.92
C PHE A 77 -11.98 -7.08 -6.92
N SER A 78 -13.27 -6.82 -6.69
CA SER A 78 -14.27 -7.05 -7.73
C SER A 78 -14.06 -6.05 -8.89
N ARG A 79 -14.58 -6.38 -10.07
CA ARG A 79 -14.46 -5.48 -11.21
C ARG A 79 -15.10 -4.12 -10.93
N ASP A 80 -16.27 -4.11 -10.30
CA ASP A 80 -16.96 -2.87 -9.94
C ASP A 80 -16.13 -2.01 -9.00
N VAL A 81 -15.45 -2.64 -8.04
CA VAL A 81 -14.59 -1.94 -7.09
C VAL A 81 -13.34 -1.38 -7.79
N LEU A 82 -12.71 -2.16 -8.68
CA LEU A 82 -11.53 -1.70 -9.43
C LEU A 82 -11.82 -0.44 -10.24
N ASP A 83 -12.99 -0.39 -10.87
CA ASP A 83 -13.39 0.76 -11.70
C ASP A 83 -13.59 2.03 -10.87
N LYS A 84 -13.79 1.92 -9.57
CA LYS A 84 -14.15 3.04 -8.69
C LYS A 84 -13.15 3.29 -7.57
N LEU A 85 -12.05 2.55 -7.50
CA LEU A 85 -11.08 2.73 -6.44
C LEU A 85 -10.50 4.14 -6.44
N GLY A 86 -10.42 4.73 -5.25
CA GLY A 86 -10.02 6.11 -5.08
C GLY A 86 -11.18 7.11 -5.08
N GLU A 87 -12.42 6.66 -5.30
CA GLU A 87 -13.61 7.48 -5.08
C GLU A 87 -14.13 7.29 -3.66
N PRO A 88 -14.71 8.30 -3.01
CA PRO A 88 -15.26 8.14 -1.67
C PRO A 88 -16.50 7.24 -1.66
N TYR A 89 -16.69 6.51 -0.58
CA TYR A 89 -17.88 5.70 -0.30
C TYR A 89 -18.13 4.50 -1.23
N ILE A 90 -17.07 3.91 -1.78
CA ILE A 90 -17.21 2.73 -2.66
C ILE A 90 -17.54 1.45 -1.88
N SER A 91 -17.24 1.41 -0.61
CA SER A 91 -17.27 0.19 0.15
C SER A 91 -18.69 -0.30 0.32
N LYS A 92 -18.99 -1.49 -0.19
CA LYS A 92 -20.21 -2.25 0.14
C LYS A 92 -20.14 -2.82 1.55
N ASN A 93 -19.01 -2.72 2.19
CA ASN A 93 -18.75 -3.21 3.53
C ASN A 93 -18.74 -2.05 4.50
N LYS A 94 -19.51 -2.13 5.57
CA LYS A 94 -19.63 -1.09 6.60
C LYS A 94 -18.31 -0.76 7.32
N LYS A 95 -17.20 -1.40 6.97
CA LYS A 95 -15.89 -1.16 7.56
C LYS A 95 -15.11 0.00 6.93
N GLY A 96 -15.73 0.79 6.07
CA GLY A 96 -15.24 2.11 5.73
C GLY A 96 -14.07 2.22 4.76
N MET A 97 -13.85 1.21 3.94
CA MET A 97 -12.68 1.12 3.06
C MET A 97 -12.56 2.20 2.02
N GLY A 98 -13.67 2.64 1.45
CA GLY A 98 -13.63 3.60 0.35
C GLY A 98 -12.97 4.91 0.73
N LEU A 99 -13.16 5.35 1.96
CA LEU A 99 -12.59 6.62 2.42
C LEU A 99 -11.09 6.53 2.65
N GLY A 100 -10.61 5.45 3.26
CA GLY A 100 -9.17 5.27 3.51
C GLY A 100 -8.35 5.21 2.24
N ILE A 101 -8.80 4.47 1.25
CA ILE A 101 -8.15 4.38 -0.06
C ILE A 101 -8.21 5.71 -0.80
N PHE A 102 -9.36 6.40 -0.74
CA PHE A 102 -9.52 7.71 -1.34
C PHE A 102 -8.52 8.73 -0.77
N ILE A 103 -8.38 8.77 0.55
CA ILE A 103 -7.41 9.65 1.22
C ILE A 103 -5.98 9.28 0.81
N ALA A 104 -5.65 8.00 0.82
CA ALA A 104 -4.32 7.53 0.44
C ALA A 104 -3.98 7.93 -0.99
N LYS A 105 -4.91 7.72 -1.93
CA LYS A 105 -4.71 8.08 -3.32
C LYS A 105 -4.45 9.58 -3.47
N ASN A 106 -5.26 10.41 -2.83
CA ASN A 106 -5.11 11.86 -2.89
C ASN A 106 -3.78 12.34 -2.32
N LEU A 107 -3.37 11.79 -1.18
CA LEU A 107 -2.09 12.15 -0.56
C LEU A 107 -0.91 11.79 -1.46
N ILE A 108 -0.93 10.59 -2.05
CA ILE A 108 0.13 10.13 -2.92
C ILE A 108 0.20 10.96 -4.20
N GLU A 109 -0.95 11.21 -4.84
CA GLU A 109 -1.00 12.00 -6.07
C GLU A 109 -0.62 13.45 -5.84
N ASN A 110 -1.03 14.05 -4.72
CA ASN A 110 -0.64 15.42 -4.35
C ASN A 110 0.87 15.55 -4.16
N MET A 111 1.54 14.46 -3.80
CA MET A 111 2.99 14.42 -3.68
C MET A 111 3.66 13.96 -4.97
N LYS A 112 2.94 13.96 -6.08
CA LYS A 112 3.42 13.56 -7.41
C LYS A 112 3.85 12.09 -7.49
N GLY A 113 3.36 11.27 -6.56
CA GLY A 113 3.46 9.83 -6.67
C GLY A 113 2.37 9.26 -7.55
N ASN A 114 2.51 8.00 -7.90
CA ASN A 114 1.52 7.26 -8.66
C ASN A 114 1.04 6.07 -7.84
N ILE A 115 -0.25 5.77 -7.93
CA ILE A 115 -0.83 4.61 -7.25
C ILE A 115 -1.71 3.85 -8.24
N ILE A 116 -1.53 2.55 -8.32
CA ILE A 116 -2.35 1.66 -9.15
C ILE A 116 -2.88 0.50 -8.31
N PHE A 117 -4.02 -0.01 -8.73
CA PHE A 117 -4.74 -1.11 -8.08
C PHE A 117 -5.02 -2.19 -9.10
N TYR A 118 -4.71 -3.43 -8.75
CA TYR A 118 -5.01 -4.57 -9.63
C TYR A 118 -5.08 -5.85 -8.82
N ASN A 119 -5.54 -6.93 -9.45
CA ASN A 119 -5.50 -8.25 -8.86
C ASN A 119 -4.29 -9.01 -9.36
N SER A 120 -3.64 -9.74 -8.46
CA SER A 120 -2.58 -10.65 -8.84
C SER A 120 -3.15 -11.88 -9.54
N ASN A 121 -2.28 -12.64 -10.21
CA ASN A 121 -2.68 -13.90 -10.84
C ASN A 121 -3.21 -14.94 -9.84
N ASN A 122 -2.89 -14.77 -8.57
CA ASN A 122 -3.34 -15.64 -7.47
C ASN A 122 -4.57 -15.08 -6.74
N ASN A 123 -5.29 -14.16 -7.35
CA ASN A 123 -6.54 -13.55 -6.89
C ASN A 123 -6.43 -12.50 -5.78
N GLY A 124 -5.29 -12.36 -5.13
CA GLY A 124 -5.13 -11.32 -4.11
C GLY A 124 -5.12 -9.91 -4.68
N ALA A 125 -5.53 -8.94 -3.89
CA ALA A 125 -5.50 -7.53 -4.28
C ALA A 125 -4.09 -6.96 -4.15
N VAL A 126 -3.71 -6.11 -5.11
CA VAL A 126 -2.41 -5.46 -5.13
C VAL A 126 -2.59 -3.95 -5.21
N VAL A 127 -1.86 -3.24 -4.37
CA VAL A 127 -1.71 -1.78 -4.45
C VAL A 127 -0.23 -1.50 -4.69
N GLU A 128 0.05 -0.78 -5.74
CA GLU A 128 1.42 -0.43 -6.11
C GLU A 128 1.59 1.08 -6.13
N ILE A 129 2.56 1.55 -5.38
CA ILE A 129 2.87 2.98 -5.21
C ILE A 129 4.25 3.24 -5.78
N ASN A 130 4.37 4.28 -6.57
CA ASN A 130 5.62 4.66 -7.20
C ASN A 130 5.91 6.14 -6.93
N PHE A 131 7.11 6.42 -6.44
CA PHE A 131 7.59 7.78 -6.23
C PHE A 131 8.91 8.00 -6.97
N ASP A 132 9.07 9.21 -7.48
CA ASP A 132 10.40 9.70 -7.82
C ASP A 132 11.19 9.92 -6.53
N LYS A 133 12.44 9.47 -6.48
CA LYS A 133 13.28 9.59 -5.29
C LYS A 133 13.51 11.01 -4.83
N THR A 134 13.41 11.99 -5.72
CA THR A 134 13.57 13.39 -5.35
C THR A 134 12.49 13.89 -4.39
N ILE A 135 11.34 13.23 -4.37
CA ILE A 135 10.22 13.58 -3.51
C ILE A 135 10.45 13.11 -2.06
N LEU A 136 11.28 12.10 -1.88
CA LEU A 136 11.47 11.41 -0.60
C LEU A 136 12.58 12.02 0.27
N ILE A 137 13.21 13.05 -0.22
CA ILE A 137 14.30 13.72 0.49
C ILE A 137 13.78 14.90 1.30
#